data_45437b4b2b601ba9157e5c0adca5312f
#
_entry.id   45437b4b2b601ba9157e5c0adca5312f
#
_cell.length_a   1.000
_cell.length_b   1.000
_cell.length_c   1.000
_cell.angle_alpha   90.00
_cell.angle_beta   90.00
_cell.angle_gamma   90.00
#
_symmetry.space_group_name_H-M   'P 1'
#
loop_
_entity.id
_entity.type
_entity.pdbx_description
1 polymer ?
#
loop_
_entity_poly.entity_id
_entity_poly.type
_entity_poly.pdbx_seq_one_letter_code
_entity_poly.pdbx_strand_id
1 'polypeptide(L)'
;PQVYAFLYRKMKQSDRAKDITQEVFLKFVENIDRYNEEDKLRNYLFRIGINLANNYYKSLNYLDDQELDESRIAMAEDPHTIAMKNADRDMMMQYISQLSEISREIIILRYYHEIKFKDIADILKIPESTAKSRHRQALMKLEELMKGGRLNERKSEI
;
A
#
# COMPACT_ATOMS: atom_id res chain seq x y z
N PRO A 1 -1.55 14.49 4.74
CA PRO A 1 -0.20 14.02 4.41
C PRO A 1 -0.03 12.51 4.60
N GLN A 2 -0.35 11.92 5.77
CA GLN A 2 -0.10 10.49 6.01
C GLN A 2 -1.00 9.58 5.17
N VAL A 3 -2.29 9.87 5.07
CA VAL A 3 -3.24 9.11 4.25
C VAL A 3 -2.84 9.15 2.78
N TYR A 4 -2.51 10.33 2.24
CA TYR A 4 -2.02 10.46 0.88
C TYR A 4 -0.73 9.65 0.66
N ALA A 5 0.24 9.78 1.57
CA ALA A 5 1.52 9.05 1.46
C ALA A 5 1.31 7.53 1.45
N PHE A 6 0.38 7.03 2.25
CA PHE A 6 -0.01 5.62 2.24
C PHE A 6 -0.66 5.22 0.91
N LEU A 7 -1.65 5.98 0.46
CA LEU A 7 -2.36 5.70 -0.79
C LEU A 7 -1.43 5.77 -2.00
N TYR A 8 -0.52 6.73 -2.03
CA TYR A 8 0.50 6.82 -3.08
C TYR A 8 1.39 5.58 -3.13
N ARG A 9 1.89 5.10 -1.98
CA ARG A 9 2.68 3.86 -1.92
C ARG A 9 1.89 2.62 -2.33
N LYS A 10 0.61 2.59 -1.96
CA LYS A 10 -0.28 1.48 -2.30
C LYS A 10 -0.62 1.46 -3.79
N MET A 11 -0.94 2.61 -4.36
CA MET A 11 -1.51 2.73 -5.72
C MET A 11 -0.46 3.03 -6.79
N LYS A 12 0.66 3.65 -6.41
CA LYS A 12 1.73 4.12 -7.32
C LYS A 12 1.24 5.07 -8.43
N GLN A 13 0.11 5.73 -8.21
CA GLN A 13 -0.50 6.71 -9.10
C GLN A 13 -0.84 7.97 -8.32
N SER A 14 -0.13 9.07 -8.60
CA SER A 14 -0.25 10.33 -7.87
C SER A 14 -1.67 10.90 -7.93
N ASP A 15 -2.25 11.00 -9.12
CA ASP A 15 -3.56 11.61 -9.31
C ASP A 15 -4.66 10.79 -8.65
N ARG A 16 -4.62 9.48 -8.75
CA ARG A 16 -5.58 8.59 -8.08
C ARG A 16 -5.44 8.63 -6.57
N ALA A 17 -4.22 8.67 -6.06
CA ALA A 17 -3.98 8.82 -4.64
C ALA A 17 -4.51 10.15 -4.10
N LYS A 18 -4.39 11.25 -4.87
CA LYS A 18 -5.00 12.55 -4.53
C LYS A 18 -6.52 12.48 -4.51
N ASP A 19 -7.14 11.93 -5.56
CA ASP A 19 -8.59 11.81 -5.67
C ASP A 19 -9.17 10.99 -4.51
N ILE A 20 -8.59 9.83 -4.23
CA ILE A 20 -9.03 8.98 -3.12
C ILE A 20 -8.78 9.64 -1.77
N THR A 21 -7.69 10.37 -1.61
CA THR A 21 -7.44 11.14 -0.37
C THR A 21 -8.53 12.17 -0.13
N GLN A 22 -8.96 12.90 -1.15
CA GLN A 22 -10.08 13.84 -1.03
C GLN A 22 -11.37 13.12 -0.67
N GLU A 23 -11.66 11.99 -1.31
CA GLU A 23 -12.84 11.17 -1.01
C GLU A 23 -12.83 10.62 0.43
N VAL A 24 -11.66 10.27 0.97
CA VAL A 24 -11.50 9.86 2.38
C VAL A 24 -12.01 10.95 3.32
N PHE A 25 -11.60 12.20 3.10
CA PHE A 25 -12.03 13.31 3.95
C PHE A 25 -13.50 13.66 3.76
N LEU A 26 -14.03 13.59 2.55
CA LEU A 26 -15.47 13.76 2.29
C LEU A 26 -16.28 12.70 3.04
N LYS A 27 -15.91 11.43 2.93
CA LYS A 27 -16.58 10.34 3.65
C LYS A 27 -16.44 10.46 5.17
N PHE A 28 -15.33 10.97 5.66
CA PHE A 28 -15.19 11.26 7.08
C PHE A 28 -16.19 12.33 7.54
N VAL A 29 -16.29 13.43 6.82
CA VAL A 29 -17.24 14.52 7.15
C VAL A 29 -18.69 14.04 7.07
N GLU A 30 -19.05 13.28 6.04
CA GLU A 30 -20.39 12.69 5.87
C GLU A 30 -20.79 11.75 7.03
N ASN A 31 -19.81 11.11 7.65
CA ASN A 31 -20.04 10.13 8.72
C ASN A 31 -19.52 10.61 10.09
N ILE A 32 -19.28 11.90 10.25
CA ILE A 32 -18.69 12.45 11.48
C ILE A 32 -19.54 12.14 12.72
N ASP A 33 -20.86 12.10 12.61
CA ASP A 33 -21.77 11.76 13.69
C ASP A 33 -21.68 10.29 14.16
N ARG A 34 -21.14 9.43 13.31
CA ARG A 34 -20.89 8.01 13.60
C ARG A 34 -19.48 7.72 14.07
N TYR A 35 -18.61 8.73 13.97
CA TYR A 35 -17.24 8.63 14.44
C TYR A 35 -17.23 8.67 15.97
N ASN A 36 -16.63 7.65 16.59
CA ASN A 36 -16.40 7.63 18.02
C ASN A 36 -14.96 8.07 18.31
N GLU A 37 -14.76 8.98 19.25
CA GLU A 37 -13.44 9.47 19.66
C GLU A 37 -12.52 8.36 20.23
N GLU A 38 -13.08 7.23 20.67
CA GLU A 38 -12.31 6.04 21.05
C GLU A 38 -11.60 5.40 19.85
N ASP A 39 -12.15 5.56 18.65
CA ASP A 39 -11.47 5.22 17.42
C ASP A 39 -10.39 6.25 17.13
N LYS A 40 -9.13 5.81 17.08
CA LYS A 40 -8.04 6.71 16.69
C LYS A 40 -8.33 7.25 15.29
N LEU A 41 -8.51 8.56 15.16
CA LEU A 41 -8.84 9.23 13.89
C LEU A 41 -7.96 8.75 12.73
N ARG A 42 -6.66 8.63 12.99
CA ARG A 42 -5.70 8.12 11.98
C ARG A 42 -6.09 6.73 11.48
N ASN A 43 -6.40 5.80 12.37
CA ASN A 43 -6.79 4.44 12.02
C ASN A 43 -8.08 4.41 11.21
N TYR A 44 -9.04 5.24 11.59
CA TYR A 44 -10.32 5.39 10.88
C TYR A 44 -10.11 5.91 9.46
N LEU A 45 -9.28 6.95 9.27
CA LEU A 45 -8.97 7.50 7.95
C LEU A 45 -8.21 6.50 7.07
N PHE A 46 -7.26 5.73 7.62
CA PHE A 46 -6.59 4.66 6.87
C PHE A 46 -7.58 3.58 6.42
N ARG A 47 -8.51 3.18 7.29
CA ARG A 47 -9.54 2.20 6.96
C ARG A 47 -10.42 2.66 5.80
N ILE A 48 -10.88 3.91 5.82
CA ILE A 48 -11.65 4.50 4.71
C ILE A 48 -10.81 4.46 3.43
N GLY A 49 -9.56 4.92 3.48
CA GLY A 49 -8.67 4.98 2.32
C GLY A 49 -8.38 3.61 1.71
N ILE A 50 -8.12 2.60 2.53
CA ILE A 50 -7.92 1.22 2.08
C ILE A 50 -9.17 0.68 1.39
N ASN A 51 -10.34 0.88 1.98
CA ASN A 51 -11.59 0.42 1.40
C ASN A 51 -11.88 1.08 0.04
N LEU A 52 -11.65 2.38 -0.07
CA LEU A 52 -11.83 3.13 -1.33
C LEU A 52 -10.84 2.67 -2.40
N ALA A 53 -9.56 2.50 -2.05
CA ALA A 53 -8.56 1.99 -2.97
C ALA A 53 -8.88 0.57 -3.44
N ASN A 54 -9.30 -0.30 -2.55
CA ASN A 54 -9.67 -1.67 -2.89
C ASN A 54 -10.91 -1.71 -3.79
N ASN A 55 -11.90 -0.86 -3.55
CA ASN A 55 -13.08 -0.74 -4.41
C ASN A 55 -12.71 -0.21 -5.80
N TYR A 56 -11.79 0.74 -5.88
CA TYR A 56 -11.25 1.22 -7.15
C TYR A 56 -10.62 0.10 -7.97
N TYR A 57 -9.77 -0.73 -7.36
CA TYR A 57 -9.16 -1.87 -8.06
C TYR A 57 -10.18 -2.93 -8.48
N LYS A 58 -11.18 -3.21 -7.64
CA LYS A 58 -12.27 -4.11 -8.02
C LYS A 58 -13.05 -3.62 -9.23
N SER A 59 -13.31 -2.31 -9.31
CA SER A 59 -14.01 -1.73 -10.46
C SER A 59 -13.19 -1.80 -11.74
N LEU A 60 -11.87 -1.64 -11.66
CA LEU A 60 -10.96 -1.82 -12.80
C LEU A 60 -10.95 -3.27 -13.29
N ASN A 61 -10.84 -4.23 -12.39
CA ASN A 61 -10.85 -5.66 -12.76
C ASN A 61 -12.18 -6.06 -13.42
N TYR A 62 -13.31 -5.49 -12.97
CA TYR A 62 -14.60 -5.73 -13.60
C TYR A 62 -14.69 -5.17 -15.03
N LEU A 63 -14.00 -4.06 -15.30
CA LEU A 63 -13.92 -3.48 -16.65
C LEU A 63 -12.94 -4.25 -17.54
N ASP A 64 -11.88 -4.81 -16.96
CA ASP A 64 -10.83 -5.55 -17.65
C ASP A 64 -11.29 -6.95 -18.10
N ASP A 65 -12.25 -7.56 -17.41
CA ASP A 65 -12.90 -8.81 -17.84
C ASP A 65 -13.68 -8.64 -19.16
N GLN A 66 -13.87 -7.39 -19.64
CA GLN A 66 -14.49 -7.09 -20.92
C GLN A 66 -13.50 -6.68 -22.03
N GLU A 67 -12.26 -6.32 -21.69
CA GLU A 67 -11.19 -6.00 -22.65
C GLU A 67 -9.83 -6.44 -22.09
N LEU A 68 -9.35 -7.57 -22.60
CA LEU A 68 -7.97 -8.05 -22.34
C LEU A 68 -6.94 -7.09 -22.94
N ASP A 69 -6.50 -6.12 -22.17
CA ASP A 69 -5.31 -5.34 -22.51
C ASP A 69 -4.33 -5.34 -21.33
N GLU A 70 -3.32 -6.20 -21.44
CA GLU A 70 -2.23 -6.37 -20.47
C GLU A 70 -1.32 -5.13 -20.32
N SER A 71 -1.58 -4.05 -21.07
CA SER A 71 -0.68 -2.89 -21.14
C SER A 71 -0.97 -1.79 -20.11
N ARG A 72 -1.97 -1.93 -19.23
CA ARG A 72 -2.38 -0.89 -18.27
C ARG A 72 -1.77 -1.00 -16.87
N ILE A 73 -0.86 -1.92 -16.64
CA ILE A 73 0.04 -1.89 -15.48
C ILE A 73 1.30 -1.06 -15.80
N ALA A 74 1.20 -0.16 -16.74
CA ALA A 74 2.25 0.79 -17.00
C ALA A 74 2.28 1.83 -15.89
N MET A 75 3.31 1.73 -15.08
CA MET A 75 3.78 2.71 -14.12
C MET A 75 3.85 4.08 -14.78
N ALA A 76 2.86 4.93 -14.51
CA ALA A 76 3.03 6.36 -14.73
C ALA A 76 3.90 6.87 -13.56
N GLU A 77 5.19 6.83 -13.73
CA GLU A 77 6.12 7.52 -12.86
C GLU A 77 5.85 9.03 -12.99
N ASP A 78 5.49 9.66 -11.87
CA ASP A 78 5.43 11.11 -11.78
C ASP A 78 6.87 11.65 -11.80
N PRO A 79 7.29 12.43 -12.84
CA PRO A 79 8.63 12.96 -12.93
C PRO A 79 8.95 14.00 -11.84
N HIS A 80 8.00 14.40 -11.02
CA HIS A 80 8.18 15.37 -9.94
C HIS A 80 8.55 14.80 -8.58
N THR A 81 8.66 13.48 -8.43
CA THR A 81 9.27 12.89 -7.23
C THR A 81 10.76 12.64 -7.46
N ILE A 82 11.40 13.59 -8.13
CA ILE A 82 12.85 13.67 -8.20
C ILE A 82 13.32 14.25 -6.88
N ALA A 83 13.64 13.43 -5.96
CA ALA A 83 14.78 13.70 -5.13
C ALA A 83 15.59 12.43 -5.08
N MET A 84 16.68 12.46 -5.79
CA MET A 84 17.92 11.88 -5.40
C MET A 84 17.88 11.28 -3.99
N LYS A 85 17.42 10.09 -3.88
CA LYS A 85 17.71 9.13 -2.81
C LYS A 85 16.93 7.88 -3.17
N ASN A 86 17.56 7.13 -3.91
CA ASN A 86 17.98 5.81 -3.48
C ASN A 86 17.44 4.75 -4.40
N ALA A 87 18.28 4.30 -5.30
CA ALA A 87 18.15 3.00 -5.96
C ALA A 87 17.74 1.91 -4.96
N ASP A 88 18.24 1.96 -3.73
CA ASP A 88 17.86 1.03 -2.65
C ASP A 88 16.41 1.16 -2.21
N ARG A 89 15.90 2.39 -2.14
CA ARG A 89 14.51 2.65 -1.73
C ARG A 89 13.53 2.22 -2.82
N ASP A 90 13.85 2.53 -4.06
CA ASP A 90 13.03 2.14 -5.21
C ASP A 90 13.05 0.62 -5.39
N MET A 91 14.20 -0.01 -5.19
CA MET A 91 14.34 -1.45 -5.19
C MET A 91 13.52 -2.10 -4.07
N MET A 92 13.55 -1.56 -2.85
CA MET A 92 12.73 -2.05 -1.75
C MET A 92 11.23 -1.94 -2.07
N MET A 93 10.79 -0.83 -2.65
CA MET A 93 9.39 -0.67 -3.07
C MET A 93 9.00 -1.65 -4.18
N GLN A 94 9.91 -2.00 -5.07
CA GLN A 94 9.68 -3.06 -6.07
C GLN A 94 9.50 -4.43 -5.40
N TYR A 95 10.32 -4.77 -4.41
CA TYR A 95 10.14 -6.02 -3.66
C TYR A 95 8.83 -6.03 -2.87
N ILE A 96 8.48 -4.94 -2.22
CA ILE A 96 7.19 -4.79 -1.52
C ILE A 96 6.02 -4.96 -2.48
N SER A 97 6.13 -4.48 -3.72
CA SER A 97 5.08 -4.63 -4.72
C SER A 97 4.79 -6.08 -5.13
N GLN A 98 5.73 -7.00 -4.91
CA GLN A 98 5.59 -8.42 -5.19
C GLN A 98 4.90 -9.20 -4.06
N LEU A 99 4.66 -8.56 -2.91
CA LEU A 99 3.90 -9.16 -1.81
C LEU A 99 2.41 -9.21 -2.15
N SER A 100 1.69 -10.12 -1.48
CA SER A 100 0.22 -10.10 -1.49
C SER A 100 -0.32 -8.75 -0.97
N GLU A 101 -1.53 -8.37 -1.37
CA GLU A 101 -2.11 -7.08 -1.01
C GLU A 101 -2.09 -6.83 0.50
N ILE A 102 -2.59 -7.77 1.30
CA ILE A 102 -2.62 -7.65 2.78
C ILE A 102 -1.20 -7.56 3.35
N SER A 103 -0.27 -8.37 2.88
CA SER A 103 1.12 -8.34 3.35
C SER A 103 1.79 -7.01 3.03
N ARG A 104 1.54 -6.46 1.86
CA ARG A 104 2.02 -5.13 1.44
C ARG A 104 1.47 -4.03 2.36
N GLU A 105 0.17 -4.03 2.61
CA GLU A 105 -0.48 -3.07 3.49
C GLU A 105 0.11 -3.12 4.91
N ILE A 106 0.30 -4.31 5.45
CA ILE A 106 0.92 -4.50 6.77
C ILE A 106 2.34 -3.93 6.81
N ILE A 107 3.16 -4.20 5.81
CA ILE A 107 4.53 -3.67 5.74
C ILE A 107 4.53 -2.15 5.64
N ILE A 108 3.70 -1.56 4.78
CA ILE A 108 3.60 -0.11 4.63
C ILE A 108 3.12 0.53 5.94
N LEU A 109 2.06 0.03 6.55
CA LEU A 109 1.55 0.57 7.81
C LEU A 109 2.57 0.45 8.94
N ARG A 110 3.27 -0.67 9.02
CA ARG A 110 4.23 -0.93 10.10
C ARG A 110 5.50 -0.09 10.00
N TYR A 111 6.11 -0.03 8.81
CA TYR A 111 7.44 0.55 8.64
C TYR A 111 7.43 2.01 8.16
N TYR A 112 6.48 2.40 7.33
CA TYR A 112 6.41 3.78 6.85
C TYR A 112 5.52 4.68 7.70
N HIS A 113 4.57 4.09 8.45
CA HIS A 113 3.64 4.83 9.31
C HIS A 113 3.78 4.50 10.79
N GLU A 114 4.67 3.58 11.15
CA GLU A 114 5.00 3.19 12.53
C GLU A 114 3.78 2.76 13.35
N ILE A 115 2.81 2.11 12.71
CA ILE A 115 1.57 1.66 13.35
C ILE A 115 1.81 0.34 14.09
N LYS A 116 1.27 0.22 15.29
CA LYS A 116 1.35 -1.00 16.08
C LYS A 116 0.46 -2.11 15.52
N PHE A 117 0.83 -3.37 15.71
CA PHE A 117 0.05 -4.51 15.20
C PHE A 117 -1.41 -4.52 15.62
N LYS A 118 -1.71 -4.09 16.85
CA LYS A 118 -3.09 -3.94 17.33
C LYS A 118 -3.89 -2.98 16.46
N ASP A 119 -3.31 -1.84 16.12
CA ASP A 119 -3.94 -0.84 15.26
C ASP A 119 -4.00 -1.29 13.80
N ILE A 120 -2.97 -1.98 13.29
CA ILE A 120 -3.01 -2.58 11.94
C ILE A 120 -4.14 -3.60 11.85
N ALA A 121 -4.30 -4.45 12.84
CA ALA A 121 -5.38 -5.43 12.91
C ALA A 121 -6.77 -4.75 12.87
N ASP A 122 -6.92 -3.65 13.59
CA ASP A 122 -8.16 -2.86 13.58
C ASP A 122 -8.39 -2.18 12.22
N ILE A 123 -7.37 -1.57 11.63
CA ILE A 123 -7.45 -0.94 10.30
C ILE A 123 -7.86 -1.94 9.22
N LEU A 124 -7.23 -3.12 9.20
CA LEU A 124 -7.44 -4.15 8.19
C LEU A 124 -8.61 -5.10 8.52
N LYS A 125 -9.21 -4.96 9.70
CA LYS A 125 -10.26 -5.85 10.20
C LYS A 125 -9.86 -7.34 10.18
N ILE A 126 -8.68 -7.61 10.67
CA ILE A 126 -8.14 -8.96 10.84
C ILE A 126 -7.71 -9.17 12.30
N PRO A 127 -7.61 -10.42 12.79
CA PRO A 127 -7.03 -10.69 14.11
C PRO A 127 -5.59 -10.20 14.20
N GLU A 128 -5.17 -9.74 15.37
CA GLU A 128 -3.78 -9.29 15.61
C GLU A 128 -2.77 -10.42 15.35
N SER A 129 -3.11 -11.64 15.71
CA SER A 129 -2.30 -12.84 15.43
C SER A 129 -2.11 -13.05 13.93
N THR A 130 -3.13 -12.80 13.13
CA THR A 130 -3.07 -12.85 11.67
C THR A 130 -2.17 -11.75 11.12
N ALA A 131 -2.28 -10.52 11.63
CA ALA A 131 -1.40 -9.42 11.23
C ALA A 131 0.07 -9.76 11.50
N LYS A 132 0.41 -10.29 12.67
CA LYS A 132 1.76 -10.73 13.02
C LYS A 132 2.26 -11.88 12.16
N SER A 133 1.41 -12.87 11.88
CA SER A 133 1.74 -14.01 11.01
C SER A 133 2.00 -13.57 9.57
N ARG A 134 1.14 -12.72 9.02
CA ARG A 134 1.31 -12.15 7.67
C ARG A 134 2.55 -11.26 7.56
N HIS A 135 2.83 -10.48 8.61
CA HIS A 135 4.06 -9.71 8.69
C HIS A 135 5.30 -10.60 8.62
N ARG A 136 5.34 -11.68 9.40
CA ARG A 136 6.45 -12.64 9.38
C ARG A 136 6.64 -13.27 7.99
N GLN A 137 5.56 -13.71 7.38
CA GLN A 137 5.59 -14.26 6.01
C GLN A 137 6.10 -13.21 5.00
N ALA A 138 5.66 -11.96 5.13
CA ALA A 138 6.11 -10.87 4.28
C ALA A 138 7.62 -10.62 4.42
N LEU A 139 8.15 -10.60 5.64
CA LEU A 139 9.59 -10.45 5.87
C LEU A 139 10.41 -11.59 5.28
N MET A 140 9.94 -12.83 5.42
CA MET A 140 10.60 -14.00 4.80
C MET A 140 10.61 -13.89 3.27
N LYS A 141 9.50 -13.46 2.67
CA LYS A 141 9.41 -13.26 1.23
C LYS A 141 10.32 -12.13 0.74
N LEU A 142 10.37 -11.03 1.45
CA LEU A 142 11.28 -9.92 1.14
C LEU A 142 12.75 -10.35 1.23
N GLU A 143 13.12 -11.11 2.25
CA GLU A 143 14.47 -11.66 2.39
C GLU A 143 14.84 -12.56 1.20
N GLU A 144 13.93 -13.43 0.78
CA GLU A 144 14.11 -14.31 -0.39
C GLU A 144 14.32 -13.49 -1.67
N LEU A 145 13.48 -12.47 -1.91
CA LEU A 145 13.59 -11.60 -3.08
C LEU A 145 14.89 -10.80 -3.09
N MET A 146 15.33 -10.29 -1.94
CA MET A 146 16.59 -9.56 -1.80
C MET A 146 17.79 -10.45 -2.05
N LYS A 147 17.80 -11.69 -1.59
CA LYS A 147 18.86 -12.68 -1.87
C LYS A 147 18.90 -13.02 -3.37
N GLY A 148 17.77 -13.22 -4.00
CA GLY A 148 17.67 -13.45 -5.44
C GLY A 148 18.17 -12.28 -6.28
N GLY A 149 17.86 -11.05 -5.90
CA GLY A 149 18.35 -9.83 -6.56
C GLY A 149 19.88 -9.71 -6.51
N ARG A 150 20.51 -9.92 -5.36
CA ARG A 150 21.97 -9.88 -5.20
C ARG A 150 22.70 -10.94 -6.02
N LEU A 151 22.11 -12.11 -6.21
CA LEU A 151 22.69 -13.17 -7.05
C LEU A 151 22.64 -12.81 -8.53
N ASN A 152 21.63 -12.09 -8.98
CA ASN A 152 21.51 -11.64 -10.36
C ASN A 152 22.49 -10.50 -10.67
N GLU A 153 22.71 -9.57 -9.75
CA GLU A 153 23.70 -8.50 -9.89
C GLU A 153 25.11 -9.08 -10.05
N ARG A 154 25.49 -10.04 -9.22
CA ARG A 154 26.81 -10.71 -9.33
C ARG A 154 27.02 -11.48 -10.63
N LYS A 155 25.93 -11.96 -11.27
CA LYS A 155 26.02 -12.64 -12.57
C LYS A 155 26.11 -11.66 -13.73
N SER A 156 25.64 -10.42 -13.59
CA SER A 156 25.71 -9.39 -14.62
C SER A 156 27.06 -8.64 -14.65
N GLU A 157 27.84 -8.77 -13.58
CA GLU A 157 29.22 -8.20 -13.49
C GLU A 157 30.32 -9.14 -14.02
N ILE A 158 29.96 -10.33 -14.45
CA ILE A 158 30.85 -11.29 -15.11
C ILE A 158 30.57 -11.28 -16.61
#